data_542d36e2e1560c694f634020ff1f6a1d
#
_entry.id   542d36e2e1560c694f634020ff1f6a1d
#
_cell.length_a   1.000
_cell.length_b   1.000
_cell.length_c   1.000
_cell.angle_alpha   90.00
_cell.angle_beta   90.00
_cell.angle_gamma   90.00
#
_symmetry.space_group_name_H-M   'P 1'
#
loop_
_entity.id
_entity.type
_entity.pdbx_description
1 polymer ?
#
loop_
_entity_poly.entity_id
_entity_poly.type
_entity_poly.pdbx_seq_one_letter_code
_entity_poly.pdbx_strand_id
1 'polypeptide(L)'
;MNQAHGRRLSNHETVSGTTVNGWPSVAFGLVLVGAGAGTALLVLADNSVKATSLYLSLVACSTFAVGGLALVANGLSGLRRMSRLRRERARHPEEPWRWDHRWDEKGAQDDSVRRLVLWAYRALFFAALMLPFNWLIFLSGELPWWGVVAFGLVVGIFDLLFVYVAFRFVKSLLQYVRYGVGTVRYARFPFLLGETLEVYFLPTGRMTGLRELKATLRCVEERFEKFDPGDSDSTTTVIPYELYSDARTASGGTLDMRFSFPLPGDGPATNLGERPPTYWELEIEAEAPGVDYAAIFLLPVYSRSSA
;
A
#
# COMPACT_ATOMS: atom_id res chain seq x y z
N MET A 1 32.06 -1.16 -12.56
CA MET A 1 30.92 -0.90 -11.67
C MET A 1 30.25 -2.23 -11.38
N ASN A 2 30.54 -2.83 -10.22
CA ASN A 2 29.84 -4.03 -9.78
C ASN A 2 28.39 -3.61 -9.48
N GLN A 3 27.45 -4.17 -10.22
CA GLN A 3 26.03 -4.10 -9.85
C GLN A 3 25.91 -4.80 -8.49
N ALA A 4 25.80 -4.03 -7.44
CA ALA A 4 25.47 -4.55 -6.14
C ALA A 4 24.14 -5.29 -6.29
N HIS A 5 24.17 -6.61 -6.19
CA HIS A 5 22.98 -7.45 -6.15
C HIS A 5 22.28 -7.09 -4.84
N GLY A 6 21.30 -6.18 -4.91
CA GLY A 6 20.50 -5.82 -3.75
C GLY A 6 19.82 -7.07 -3.16
N ARG A 7 19.60 -7.08 -1.85
CA ARG A 7 18.88 -8.15 -1.17
C ARG A 7 17.39 -7.99 -1.45
N ARG A 8 16.75 -9.02 -2.01
CA ARG A 8 15.29 -9.04 -2.18
C ARG A 8 14.58 -8.97 -0.83
N LEU A 9 13.67 -8.00 -0.69
CA LEU A 9 12.84 -7.85 0.49
C LEU A 9 11.54 -8.66 0.32
N SER A 10 11.38 -9.72 1.11
CA SER A 10 10.12 -10.45 1.20
C SER A 10 9.16 -9.71 2.12
N ASN A 11 7.89 -9.56 1.73
CA ASN A 11 6.83 -8.91 2.51
C ASN A 11 6.96 -7.39 2.69
N HIS A 12 7.77 -6.71 1.89
CA HIS A 12 7.84 -5.26 1.88
C HIS A 12 6.72 -4.66 1.03
N GLU A 13 6.03 -3.65 1.56
CA GLU A 13 5.01 -2.92 0.79
C GLU A 13 5.69 -1.98 -0.20
N THR A 14 5.42 -2.16 -1.49
CA THR A 14 5.96 -1.33 -2.55
C THR A 14 5.29 0.04 -2.58
N VAL A 15 6.08 1.11 -2.78
CA VAL A 15 5.57 2.49 -2.91
C VAL A 15 4.83 2.68 -4.22
N SER A 16 5.26 2.00 -5.28
CA SER A 16 4.57 2.04 -6.57
C SER A 16 3.21 1.35 -6.56
N GLY A 17 2.96 0.48 -5.58
CA GLY A 17 1.77 -0.36 -5.51
C GLY A 17 1.70 -1.36 -6.67
N THR A 18 0.69 -2.22 -6.69
CA THR A 18 0.38 -3.08 -7.84
C THR A 18 -0.07 -2.19 -9.00
N THR A 19 0.80 -2.03 -9.97
CA THR A 19 0.81 -0.93 -10.90
C THR A 19 -0.03 -1.14 -12.15
N VAL A 20 -1.31 -1.25 -12.00
CA VAL A 20 -2.20 -0.88 -13.10
C VAL A 20 -2.67 0.55 -12.85
N ASN A 21 -1.77 1.53 -12.98
CA ASN A 21 -2.11 2.94 -12.82
C ASN A 21 -2.26 3.61 -14.18
N GLY A 22 -3.20 4.54 -14.29
CA GLY A 22 -3.44 5.29 -15.51
C GLY A 22 -4.60 4.73 -16.35
N TRP A 23 -4.49 4.81 -17.67
CA TRP A 23 -5.58 4.44 -18.59
C TRP A 23 -6.09 2.99 -18.45
N PRO A 24 -5.25 1.96 -18.24
CA PRO A 24 -5.74 0.60 -18.02
C PRO A 24 -6.67 0.48 -16.82
N SER A 25 -6.34 1.13 -15.70
CA SER A 25 -7.23 1.13 -14.52
C SER A 25 -8.55 1.85 -14.79
N VAL A 26 -8.52 2.96 -15.55
CA VAL A 26 -9.72 3.68 -15.94
C VAL A 26 -10.60 2.80 -16.84
N ALA A 27 -10.01 2.19 -17.88
CA ALA A 27 -10.74 1.32 -18.80
C ALA A 27 -11.37 0.12 -18.10
N PHE A 28 -10.59 -0.59 -17.29
CA PHE A 28 -11.08 -1.76 -16.54
C PHE A 28 -12.15 -1.36 -15.51
N GLY A 29 -11.97 -0.23 -14.82
CA GLY A 29 -12.95 0.32 -13.90
C GLY A 29 -14.28 0.66 -14.59
N LEU A 30 -14.24 1.26 -15.78
CA LEU A 30 -15.45 1.54 -16.57
C LEU A 30 -16.18 0.27 -17.01
N VAL A 31 -15.45 -0.79 -17.38
CA VAL A 31 -16.04 -2.09 -17.71
C VAL A 31 -16.76 -2.67 -16.49
N LEU A 32 -16.15 -2.63 -15.29
CA LEU A 32 -16.80 -3.10 -14.07
C LEU A 32 -18.05 -2.28 -13.70
N VAL A 33 -17.98 -0.95 -13.83
CA VAL A 33 -19.16 -0.08 -13.62
C VAL A 33 -20.28 -0.44 -14.61
N GLY A 34 -19.94 -0.57 -15.89
CA GLY A 34 -20.90 -0.94 -16.93
C GLY A 34 -21.53 -2.31 -16.70
N ALA A 35 -20.71 -3.31 -16.36
CA ALA A 35 -21.20 -4.64 -16.01
C ALA A 35 -22.12 -4.62 -14.78
N GLY A 36 -21.70 -3.97 -13.69
CA GLY A 36 -22.51 -3.86 -12.47
C GLY A 36 -23.83 -3.14 -12.71
N ALA A 37 -23.80 -1.97 -13.38
CA ALA A 37 -25.00 -1.20 -13.68
C ALA A 37 -25.93 -1.93 -14.67
N GLY A 38 -25.36 -2.52 -15.74
CA GLY A 38 -26.14 -3.27 -16.74
C GLY A 38 -26.84 -4.48 -16.13
N THR A 39 -26.13 -5.26 -15.32
CA THR A 39 -26.75 -6.41 -14.61
C THR A 39 -27.81 -5.95 -13.62
N ALA A 40 -27.59 -4.84 -12.89
CA ALA A 40 -28.59 -4.30 -11.98
C ALA A 40 -29.88 -3.91 -12.69
N LEU A 41 -29.77 -3.26 -13.87
CA LEU A 41 -30.94 -2.89 -14.70
C LEU A 41 -31.71 -4.13 -15.19
N LEU A 42 -31.00 -5.19 -15.61
CA LEU A 42 -31.63 -6.43 -16.04
C LEU A 42 -32.37 -7.12 -14.90
N VAL A 43 -31.78 -7.18 -13.71
CA VAL A 43 -32.40 -7.77 -12.51
C VAL A 43 -33.61 -6.96 -12.07
N LEU A 44 -33.57 -5.62 -12.17
CA LEU A 44 -34.71 -4.76 -11.84
C LEU A 44 -35.85 -4.84 -12.85
N ALA A 45 -35.56 -5.17 -14.11
CA ALA A 45 -36.54 -5.35 -15.17
C ALA A 45 -37.26 -6.70 -15.09
N ASP A 46 -36.70 -7.69 -14.39
CA ASP A 46 -37.29 -9.03 -14.23
C ASP A 46 -38.22 -9.09 -13.01
N ASN A 47 -39.51 -8.98 -13.26
CA ASN A 47 -40.56 -9.05 -12.23
C ASN A 47 -40.72 -10.44 -11.59
N SER A 48 -40.02 -11.46 -12.08
CA SER A 48 -40.12 -12.85 -11.56
C SER A 48 -39.15 -13.12 -10.37
N VAL A 49 -38.19 -12.19 -10.13
CA VAL A 49 -37.15 -12.36 -9.11
C VAL A 49 -37.75 -12.18 -7.71
N LYS A 50 -37.54 -13.16 -6.83
CA LYS A 50 -37.88 -13.05 -5.41
C LYS A 50 -37.20 -11.88 -4.75
N ALA A 51 -37.84 -11.18 -3.82
CA ALA A 51 -37.30 -9.98 -3.16
C ALA A 51 -35.92 -10.21 -2.55
N THR A 52 -35.66 -11.34 -1.90
CA THR A 52 -34.35 -11.65 -1.29
C THR A 52 -33.25 -11.79 -2.35
N SER A 53 -33.52 -12.52 -3.43
CA SER A 53 -32.58 -12.69 -4.55
C SER A 53 -32.32 -11.34 -5.25
N LEU A 54 -33.34 -10.49 -5.35
CA LEU A 54 -33.22 -9.12 -5.87
C LEU A 54 -32.23 -8.30 -5.03
N TYR A 55 -32.41 -8.25 -3.71
CA TYR A 55 -31.50 -7.48 -2.83
C TYR A 55 -30.06 -7.98 -2.92
N LEU A 56 -29.83 -9.28 -2.91
CA LEU A 56 -28.49 -9.86 -2.98
C LEU A 56 -27.81 -9.59 -4.33
N SER A 57 -28.58 -9.68 -5.42
CA SER A 57 -28.08 -9.32 -6.76
C SER A 57 -27.72 -7.84 -6.84
N LEU A 58 -28.54 -6.97 -6.27
CA LEU A 58 -28.23 -5.53 -6.21
C LEU A 58 -27.00 -5.22 -5.36
N VAL A 59 -26.80 -5.94 -4.25
CA VAL A 59 -25.57 -5.82 -3.44
C VAL A 59 -24.34 -6.23 -4.26
N ALA A 60 -24.39 -7.36 -4.96
CA ALA A 60 -23.29 -7.79 -5.83
C ALA A 60 -23.01 -6.76 -6.94
N CYS A 61 -24.04 -6.32 -7.67
CA CYS A 61 -23.93 -5.34 -8.74
C CYS A 61 -23.36 -4.01 -8.24
N SER A 62 -23.82 -3.52 -7.09
CA SER A 62 -23.32 -2.28 -6.49
C SER A 62 -21.86 -2.42 -6.04
N THR A 63 -21.44 -3.58 -5.55
CA THR A 63 -20.05 -3.86 -5.18
C THR A 63 -19.12 -3.76 -6.39
N PHE A 64 -19.52 -4.34 -7.54
CA PHE A 64 -18.75 -4.20 -8.79
C PHE A 64 -18.71 -2.75 -9.28
N ALA A 65 -19.84 -2.03 -9.22
CA ALA A 65 -19.89 -0.62 -9.63
C ALA A 65 -19.00 0.26 -8.74
N VAL A 66 -19.07 0.10 -7.42
CA VAL A 66 -18.22 0.85 -6.46
C VAL A 66 -16.75 0.51 -6.64
N GLY A 67 -16.41 -0.78 -6.79
CA GLY A 67 -15.04 -1.23 -7.08
C GLY A 67 -14.52 -0.63 -8.40
N GLY A 68 -15.33 -0.64 -9.44
CA GLY A 68 -15.03 -0.01 -10.72
C GLY A 68 -14.80 1.49 -10.62
N LEU A 69 -15.68 2.22 -9.91
CA LEU A 69 -15.50 3.66 -9.65
C LEU A 69 -14.21 3.96 -8.88
N ALA A 70 -13.87 3.14 -7.90
CA ALA A 70 -12.61 3.28 -7.15
C ALA A 70 -11.38 3.10 -8.07
N LEU A 71 -11.43 2.15 -9.00
CA LEU A 71 -10.37 1.96 -10.01
C LEU A 71 -10.27 3.14 -10.97
N VAL A 72 -11.40 3.68 -11.44
CA VAL A 72 -11.43 4.88 -12.27
C VAL A 72 -10.82 6.07 -11.53
N ALA A 73 -11.24 6.32 -10.30
CA ALA A 73 -10.72 7.40 -9.47
C ALA A 73 -9.20 7.27 -9.24
N ASN A 74 -8.73 6.06 -8.96
CA ASN A 74 -7.30 5.76 -8.78
C ASN A 74 -6.52 5.98 -10.09
N GLY A 75 -7.02 5.51 -11.22
CA GLY A 75 -6.41 5.70 -12.53
C GLY A 75 -6.31 7.19 -12.91
N LEU A 76 -7.39 7.96 -12.72
CA LEU A 76 -7.41 9.40 -12.98
C LEU A 76 -6.45 10.17 -12.05
N SER A 77 -6.38 9.79 -10.78
CA SER A 77 -5.45 10.40 -9.82
C SER A 77 -4.00 10.16 -10.23
N GLY A 78 -3.67 8.97 -10.72
CA GLY A 78 -2.37 8.63 -11.30
C GLY A 78 -2.01 9.50 -12.50
N LEU A 79 -2.95 9.68 -13.45
CA LEU A 79 -2.75 10.54 -14.62
C LEU A 79 -2.52 12.02 -14.24
N ARG A 80 -3.31 12.53 -13.27
CA ARG A 80 -3.13 13.90 -12.74
C ARG A 80 -1.78 14.06 -12.05
N ARG A 81 -1.34 13.06 -11.28
CA ARG A 81 -0.02 13.05 -10.64
C ARG A 81 1.09 13.13 -11.68
N MET A 82 1.04 12.33 -12.73
CA MET A 82 2.05 12.34 -13.81
C MET A 82 2.12 13.68 -14.54
N SER A 83 0.97 14.30 -14.83
CA SER A 83 0.90 15.62 -15.47
C SER A 83 1.50 16.71 -14.58
N ARG A 84 1.23 16.65 -13.27
CA ARG A 84 1.81 17.56 -12.27
C ARG A 84 3.34 17.40 -12.21
N LEU A 85 3.83 16.18 -12.06
CA LEU A 85 5.26 15.88 -11.99
C LEU A 85 6.01 16.45 -13.19
N ARG A 86 5.50 16.27 -14.41
CA ARG A 86 6.12 16.82 -15.62
C ARG A 86 6.20 18.35 -15.60
N ARG A 87 5.15 19.04 -15.12
CA ARG A 87 5.13 20.51 -15.05
C ARG A 87 6.10 21.05 -14.00
N GLU A 88 6.11 20.46 -12.81
CA GLU A 88 6.97 20.90 -11.72
C GLU A 88 8.45 20.58 -12.00
N ARG A 89 8.75 19.43 -12.61
CA ARG A 89 10.11 19.08 -13.07
C ARG A 89 10.64 20.10 -14.08
N ALA A 90 9.79 20.59 -14.99
CA ALA A 90 10.19 21.60 -15.97
C ALA A 90 10.44 22.98 -15.32
N ARG A 91 9.82 23.28 -14.18
CA ARG A 91 9.98 24.56 -13.46
C ARG A 91 11.20 24.55 -12.52
N HIS A 92 11.49 23.40 -11.89
CA HIS A 92 12.52 23.24 -10.86
C HIS A 92 13.40 22.01 -11.14
N PRO A 93 14.14 21.98 -12.26
CA PRO A 93 14.94 20.81 -12.64
C PRO A 93 16.02 20.46 -11.61
N GLU A 94 16.59 21.47 -10.96
CA GLU A 94 17.69 21.37 -10.00
C GLU A 94 17.24 20.97 -8.58
N GLU A 95 15.94 21.02 -8.29
CA GLU A 95 15.38 20.82 -6.95
C GLU A 95 14.39 19.65 -6.95
N PRO A 96 14.86 18.38 -7.11
CA PRO A 96 13.99 17.21 -7.25
C PRO A 96 13.06 17.01 -6.06
N TRP A 97 13.45 17.41 -4.86
CA TRP A 97 12.59 17.32 -3.67
C TRP A 97 11.30 18.14 -3.73
N ARG A 98 11.20 19.14 -4.60
CA ARG A 98 9.98 19.94 -4.77
C ARG A 98 8.91 19.24 -5.61
N TRP A 99 9.31 18.38 -6.54
CA TRP A 99 8.36 17.77 -7.48
C TRP A 99 8.27 16.25 -7.39
N ASP A 100 9.31 15.57 -6.92
CA ASP A 100 9.37 14.10 -6.88
C ASP A 100 8.29 13.52 -5.96
N HIS A 101 8.17 14.07 -4.77
CA HIS A 101 7.16 13.70 -3.78
C HIS A 101 6.62 14.94 -3.05
N ARG A 102 5.47 14.80 -2.41
CA ARG A 102 4.90 15.87 -1.58
C ARG A 102 5.44 15.76 -0.17
N TRP A 103 6.67 16.23 0.03
CA TRP A 103 7.31 16.21 1.33
C TRP A 103 6.73 17.26 2.28
N ASP A 104 6.66 16.92 3.57
CA ASP A 104 6.57 17.90 4.65
C ASP A 104 8.01 18.21 5.08
N GLU A 105 8.41 19.47 5.00
CA GLU A 105 9.77 19.90 5.33
C GLU A 105 10.11 19.71 6.82
N LYS A 106 9.10 19.57 7.68
CA LYS A 106 9.27 19.42 9.13
C LYS A 106 9.47 17.97 9.56
N GLY A 107 9.01 17.01 8.76
CA GLY A 107 9.09 15.61 9.12
C GLY A 107 8.19 14.69 8.29
N ALA A 108 8.04 13.47 8.73
CA ALA A 108 7.15 12.49 8.13
C ALA A 108 6.22 11.88 9.17
N GLN A 109 5.02 11.55 8.75
CA GLN A 109 4.09 10.71 9.50
C GLN A 109 4.08 9.31 8.91
N ASP A 110 3.84 8.31 9.75
CA ASP A 110 3.71 6.95 9.29
C ASP A 110 2.42 6.73 8.47
N ASP A 111 2.40 5.67 7.68
CA ASP A 111 1.27 5.29 6.83
C ASP A 111 0.17 4.50 7.57
N SER A 112 0.15 4.48 8.92
CA SER A 112 -0.76 3.64 9.71
C SER A 112 -2.23 3.89 9.40
N VAL A 113 -2.64 5.17 9.29
CA VAL A 113 -4.03 5.53 8.92
C VAL A 113 -4.36 5.08 7.51
N ARG A 114 -3.46 5.32 6.56
CA ARG A 114 -3.66 4.91 5.16
C ARG A 114 -3.77 3.40 5.05
N ARG A 115 -2.91 2.64 5.72
CA ARG A 115 -2.97 1.18 5.79
C ARG A 115 -4.28 0.70 6.39
N LEU A 116 -4.71 1.29 7.52
CA LEU A 116 -5.98 0.95 8.18
C LEU A 116 -7.16 1.16 7.24
N VAL A 117 -7.27 2.32 6.60
CA VAL A 117 -8.34 2.65 5.66
C VAL A 117 -8.33 1.69 4.46
N LEU A 118 -7.15 1.37 3.93
CA LEU A 118 -7.01 0.45 2.80
C LEU A 118 -7.47 -0.98 3.15
N TRP A 119 -7.07 -1.49 4.32
CA TRP A 119 -7.49 -2.82 4.78
C TRP A 119 -8.97 -2.86 5.15
N ALA A 120 -9.53 -1.78 5.73
CA ALA A 120 -10.95 -1.63 6.00
C ALA A 120 -11.77 -1.68 4.69
N TYR A 121 -11.34 -0.91 3.69
CA TYR A 121 -11.98 -0.91 2.37
C TYR A 121 -11.95 -2.31 1.72
N ARG A 122 -10.78 -2.98 1.74
CA ARG A 122 -10.64 -4.35 1.21
C ARG A 122 -11.55 -5.33 1.94
N ALA A 123 -11.58 -5.28 3.27
CA ALA A 123 -12.42 -6.16 4.07
C ALA A 123 -13.92 -5.95 3.78
N LEU A 124 -14.36 -4.69 3.71
CA LEU A 124 -15.74 -4.35 3.37
C LEU A 124 -16.11 -4.78 1.95
N PHE A 125 -15.21 -4.57 0.98
CA PHE A 125 -15.40 -5.00 -0.40
C PHE A 125 -15.57 -6.51 -0.51
N PHE A 126 -14.68 -7.30 0.11
CA PHE A 126 -14.78 -8.76 0.10
C PHE A 126 -16.01 -9.25 0.84
N ALA A 127 -16.37 -8.65 1.98
CA ALA A 127 -17.59 -9.01 2.70
C ALA A 127 -18.83 -8.79 1.83
N ALA A 128 -18.95 -7.61 1.21
CA ALA A 128 -20.08 -7.28 0.34
C ALA A 128 -20.14 -8.19 -0.92
N LEU A 129 -18.98 -8.54 -1.47
CA LEU A 129 -18.88 -9.43 -2.63
C LEU A 129 -19.26 -10.86 -2.28
N MET A 130 -18.81 -11.39 -1.14
CA MET A 130 -19.02 -12.80 -0.76
C MET A 130 -20.42 -13.08 -0.18
N LEU A 131 -21.05 -12.07 0.41
CA LEU A 131 -22.36 -12.21 1.05
C LEU A 131 -23.42 -12.87 0.14
N PRO A 132 -23.68 -12.42 -1.11
CA PRO A 132 -24.68 -13.03 -1.98
C PRO A 132 -24.31 -14.45 -2.41
N PHE A 133 -23.03 -14.76 -2.62
CA PHE A 133 -22.58 -16.09 -3.01
C PHE A 133 -22.73 -17.09 -1.87
N ASN A 134 -22.33 -16.72 -0.65
CA ASN A 134 -22.52 -17.56 0.53
C ASN A 134 -23.99 -17.81 0.80
N TRP A 135 -24.83 -16.78 0.67
CA TRP A 135 -26.28 -16.96 0.84
C TRP A 135 -26.85 -17.91 -0.21
N LEU A 136 -26.52 -17.73 -1.49
CA LEU A 136 -27.01 -18.59 -2.57
C LEU A 136 -26.62 -20.06 -2.37
N ILE A 137 -25.35 -20.31 -1.98
CA ILE A 137 -24.82 -21.67 -1.87
C ILE A 137 -25.32 -22.38 -0.60
N PHE A 138 -25.27 -21.71 0.54
CA PHE A 138 -25.46 -22.38 1.82
C PHE A 138 -26.84 -22.14 2.46
N LEU A 139 -27.55 -21.07 2.11
CA LEU A 139 -28.78 -20.65 2.79
C LEU A 139 -30.01 -20.66 1.90
N SER A 140 -29.89 -20.54 0.57
CA SER A 140 -31.05 -20.49 -0.33
C SER A 140 -31.79 -21.83 -0.47
N GLY A 141 -31.05 -22.95 -0.38
CA GLY A 141 -31.59 -24.30 -0.63
C GLY A 141 -31.95 -24.55 -2.10
N GLU A 142 -31.59 -23.63 -3.03
CA GLU A 142 -31.97 -23.73 -4.45
C GLU A 142 -31.01 -24.63 -5.23
N LEU A 143 -29.80 -24.87 -4.71
CA LEU A 143 -28.78 -25.68 -5.38
C LEU A 143 -28.90 -27.17 -4.99
N PRO A 144 -28.73 -28.10 -5.95
CA PRO A 144 -28.57 -29.50 -5.63
C PRO A 144 -27.28 -29.75 -4.86
N TRP A 145 -27.19 -30.84 -4.08
CA TRP A 145 -26.05 -31.11 -3.20
C TRP A 145 -24.68 -31.06 -3.91
N TRP A 146 -24.58 -31.54 -5.14
CA TRP A 146 -23.36 -31.51 -5.93
C TRP A 146 -22.96 -30.05 -6.34
N GLY A 147 -23.97 -29.21 -6.60
CA GLY A 147 -23.79 -27.79 -6.84
C GLY A 147 -23.24 -27.06 -5.61
N VAL A 148 -23.78 -27.36 -4.44
CA VAL A 148 -23.29 -26.85 -3.15
C VAL A 148 -21.82 -27.24 -2.95
N VAL A 149 -21.43 -28.48 -3.24
CA VAL A 149 -20.03 -28.93 -3.11
C VAL A 149 -19.13 -28.23 -4.13
N ALA A 150 -19.51 -28.21 -5.41
CA ALA A 150 -18.67 -27.63 -6.48
C ALA A 150 -18.48 -26.12 -6.32
N PHE A 151 -19.54 -25.36 -6.14
CA PHE A 151 -19.47 -23.90 -5.96
C PHE A 151 -18.97 -23.53 -4.56
N GLY A 152 -19.28 -24.32 -3.54
CA GLY A 152 -18.79 -24.13 -2.17
C GLY A 152 -17.28 -24.24 -2.05
N LEU A 153 -16.62 -25.12 -2.82
CA LEU A 153 -15.17 -25.18 -2.89
C LEU A 153 -14.57 -23.89 -3.46
N VAL A 154 -15.14 -23.36 -4.53
CA VAL A 154 -14.66 -22.10 -5.14
C VAL A 154 -14.86 -20.93 -4.18
N VAL A 155 -16.07 -20.78 -3.62
CA VAL A 155 -16.38 -19.69 -2.68
C VAL A 155 -15.57 -19.83 -1.41
N GLY A 156 -15.32 -21.05 -0.93
CA GLY A 156 -14.47 -21.32 0.24
C GLY A 156 -13.04 -20.80 0.09
N ILE A 157 -12.46 -20.83 -1.11
CA ILE A 157 -11.14 -20.23 -1.38
C ILE A 157 -11.20 -18.70 -1.18
N PHE A 158 -12.25 -18.04 -1.68
CA PHE A 158 -12.44 -16.61 -1.50
C PHE A 158 -12.76 -16.24 -0.06
N ASP A 159 -13.49 -17.10 0.68
CA ASP A 159 -13.73 -16.90 2.11
C ASP A 159 -12.44 -16.99 2.93
N LEU A 160 -11.52 -17.89 2.58
CA LEU A 160 -10.18 -17.93 3.19
C LEU A 160 -9.39 -16.64 2.89
N LEU A 161 -9.47 -16.12 1.67
CA LEU A 161 -8.87 -14.82 1.34
C LEU A 161 -9.53 -13.68 2.13
N PHE A 162 -10.86 -13.71 2.30
CA PHE A 162 -11.55 -12.74 3.14
C PHE A 162 -11.09 -12.80 4.60
N VAL A 163 -10.96 -14.00 5.17
CA VAL A 163 -10.42 -14.18 6.53
C VAL A 163 -9.02 -13.59 6.67
N TYR A 164 -8.14 -13.80 5.68
CA TYR A 164 -6.80 -13.18 5.67
C TYR A 164 -6.89 -11.65 5.65
N VAL A 165 -7.73 -11.09 4.78
CA VAL A 165 -7.92 -9.62 4.68
C VAL A 165 -8.48 -9.04 5.98
N ALA A 166 -9.47 -9.72 6.58
CA ALA A 166 -10.07 -9.33 7.86
C ALA A 166 -9.02 -9.37 8.99
N PHE A 167 -8.19 -10.41 9.04
CA PHE A 167 -7.10 -10.49 10.00
C PHE A 167 -6.11 -9.32 9.86
N ARG A 168 -5.71 -8.98 8.63
CA ARG A 168 -4.84 -7.82 8.35
C ARG A 168 -5.47 -6.50 8.79
N PHE A 169 -6.78 -6.35 8.55
CA PHE A 169 -7.54 -5.19 9.03
C PHE A 169 -7.53 -5.10 10.56
N VAL A 170 -7.87 -6.18 11.26
CA VAL A 170 -7.89 -6.23 12.73
C VAL A 170 -6.50 -5.93 13.30
N LYS A 171 -5.44 -6.52 12.74
CA LYS A 171 -4.06 -6.22 13.15
C LYS A 171 -3.73 -4.73 12.98
N SER A 172 -4.07 -4.14 11.84
CA SER A 172 -3.83 -2.71 11.58
C SER A 172 -4.65 -1.81 12.52
N LEU A 173 -5.89 -2.20 12.82
CA LEU A 173 -6.75 -1.50 13.77
C LEU A 173 -6.16 -1.53 15.19
N LEU A 174 -5.73 -2.70 15.65
CA LEU A 174 -5.12 -2.86 16.97
C LEU A 174 -3.82 -2.04 17.09
N GLN A 175 -2.98 -2.04 16.04
CA GLN A 175 -1.79 -1.18 15.99
C GLN A 175 -2.16 0.29 16.11
N TYR A 176 -3.13 0.75 15.31
CA TYR A 176 -3.56 2.15 15.32
C TYR A 176 -4.18 2.58 16.66
N VAL A 177 -5.06 1.75 17.24
CA VAL A 177 -5.69 2.04 18.53
C VAL A 177 -4.65 2.10 19.65
N ARG A 178 -3.65 1.20 19.61
CA ARG A 178 -2.64 1.10 20.63
C ARG A 178 -1.57 2.19 20.54
N TYR A 179 -1.09 2.48 19.35
CA TYR A 179 0.08 3.34 19.15
C TYR A 179 -0.23 4.70 18.51
N GLY A 180 -1.36 4.80 17.80
CA GLY A 180 -1.69 6.02 17.05
C GLY A 180 -0.81 6.17 15.81
N VAL A 181 -0.54 7.42 15.43
CA VAL A 181 0.30 7.78 14.28
C VAL A 181 1.69 8.17 14.77
N GLY A 182 2.71 7.43 14.35
CA GLY A 182 4.10 7.78 14.60
C GLY A 182 4.52 8.99 13.77
N THR A 183 5.38 9.82 14.33
CA THR A 183 5.91 11.01 13.64
C THR A 183 7.43 11.04 13.77
N VAL A 184 8.10 11.35 12.68
CA VAL A 184 9.55 11.63 12.64
C VAL A 184 9.75 13.08 12.24
N ARG A 185 10.50 13.84 13.05
CA ARG A 185 10.91 15.21 12.74
C ARG A 185 12.31 15.20 12.13
N TYR A 186 12.51 16.00 11.11
CA TYR A 186 13.80 16.17 10.47
C TYR A 186 14.64 17.24 11.17
N ALA A 187 15.94 16.97 11.33
CA ALA A 187 16.90 18.01 11.76
C ALA A 187 17.20 19.00 10.62
N ARG A 188 17.13 18.52 9.37
CA ARG A 188 17.38 19.28 8.14
C ARG A 188 16.46 18.76 7.03
N PHE A 189 16.18 19.60 6.05
CA PHE A 189 15.46 19.25 4.83
C PHE A 189 16.06 19.96 3.61
N PRO A 190 16.27 19.27 2.47
CA PRO A 190 16.34 17.80 2.34
C PRO A 190 17.64 17.23 2.95
N PHE A 191 17.75 15.92 3.07
CA PHE A 191 19.00 15.24 3.39
C PHE A 191 19.84 15.07 2.13
N LEU A 192 21.14 15.25 2.23
CA LEU A 192 22.06 15.13 1.10
C LEU A 192 22.98 13.92 1.29
N LEU A 193 23.21 13.16 0.21
CA LEU A 193 24.16 12.06 0.19
C LEU A 193 25.56 12.54 0.61
N GLY A 194 26.26 11.72 1.38
CA GLY A 194 27.55 12.07 1.98
C GLY A 194 27.46 12.89 3.28
N GLU A 195 26.27 13.27 3.71
CA GLU A 195 26.05 13.95 5.01
C GLU A 195 25.48 12.96 6.05
N THR A 196 25.35 13.45 7.28
CA THR A 196 24.69 12.69 8.35
C THR A 196 23.20 13.00 8.35
N LEU A 197 22.38 11.97 8.21
CA LEU A 197 20.93 12.05 8.37
C LEU A 197 20.61 12.01 9.87
N GLU A 198 19.93 13.03 10.36
CA GLU A 198 19.48 13.13 11.76
C GLU A 198 17.97 13.29 11.81
N VAL A 199 17.33 12.41 12.57
CA VAL A 199 15.90 12.41 12.76
C VAL A 199 15.53 12.22 14.23
N TYR A 200 14.41 12.81 14.62
CA TYR A 200 13.85 12.68 15.97
C TYR A 200 12.53 11.93 15.85
N PHE A 201 12.46 10.74 16.43
CA PHE A 201 11.22 10.01 16.53
C PHE A 201 10.41 10.57 17.72
N LEU A 202 9.20 10.96 17.44
CA LEU A 202 8.25 11.51 18.43
C LEU A 202 7.20 10.45 18.71
N PRO A 203 7.36 9.65 19.79
CA PRO A 203 6.35 8.69 20.18
C PRO A 203 5.08 9.41 20.59
N THR A 204 3.93 8.89 20.23
CA THR A 204 2.66 9.41 20.76
C THR A 204 2.55 9.06 22.24
N GLY A 205 1.74 9.80 23.00
CA GLY A 205 1.52 9.52 24.43
C GLY A 205 0.94 8.12 24.73
N ARG A 206 0.53 7.37 23.68
CA ARG A 206 0.08 5.98 23.77
C ARG A 206 1.22 4.94 23.65
N MET A 207 2.42 5.37 23.27
CA MET A 207 3.60 4.52 23.10
C MET A 207 4.41 4.37 24.40
N THR A 208 3.73 4.36 25.56
CA THR A 208 4.38 4.14 26.85
C THR A 208 4.79 2.68 27.03
N GLY A 209 6.00 2.43 27.53
CA GLY A 209 6.48 1.09 27.88
C GLY A 209 7.19 0.33 26.77
N LEU A 210 7.53 0.98 25.63
CA LEU A 210 8.45 0.42 24.66
C LEU A 210 9.85 0.34 25.29
N ARG A 211 10.44 -0.86 25.34
CA ARG A 211 11.73 -1.09 26.00
C ARG A 211 12.91 -0.76 25.11
N GLU A 212 12.83 -1.16 23.88
CA GLU A 212 13.90 -1.01 22.90
C GLU A 212 13.27 -0.66 21.53
N LEU A 213 13.78 0.38 20.91
CA LEU A 213 13.41 0.75 19.54
C LEU A 213 14.59 0.45 18.62
N LYS A 214 14.30 -0.26 17.57
CA LYS A 214 15.23 -0.49 16.47
C LYS A 214 14.81 0.41 15.30
N ALA A 215 15.69 1.30 14.90
CA ALA A 215 15.55 2.13 13.70
C ALA A 215 16.45 1.59 12.60
N THR A 216 15.91 1.24 11.46
CA THR A 216 16.65 0.73 10.31
C THR A 216 16.46 1.68 9.14
N LEU A 217 17.55 2.34 8.73
CA LEU A 217 17.60 3.14 7.51
C LEU A 217 17.85 2.22 6.32
N ARG A 218 17.04 2.30 5.27
CA ARG A 218 17.21 1.52 4.04
C ARG A 218 17.13 2.39 2.80
N CYS A 219 17.88 2.00 1.77
CA CYS A 219 17.64 2.43 0.40
C CYS A 219 17.02 1.28 -0.37
N VAL A 220 15.85 1.48 -0.94
CA VAL A 220 15.08 0.48 -1.65
C VAL A 220 14.93 0.88 -3.11
N GLU A 221 15.21 -0.05 -4.02
CA GLU A 221 14.92 0.04 -5.44
C GLU A 221 13.84 -0.98 -5.80
N GLU A 222 12.76 -0.54 -6.39
CA GLU A 222 11.74 -1.44 -6.92
C GLU A 222 12.12 -1.83 -8.34
N ARG A 223 12.17 -3.13 -8.65
CA ARG A 223 12.47 -3.63 -10.00
C ARG A 223 11.26 -4.31 -10.59
N PHE A 224 11.08 -4.16 -11.90
CA PHE A 224 10.06 -4.88 -12.65
C PHE A 224 10.66 -6.20 -13.14
N GLU A 225 10.29 -7.29 -12.52
CA GLU A 225 10.65 -8.61 -12.99
C GLU A 225 9.50 -9.21 -13.80
N LYS A 226 9.83 -9.68 -15.00
CA LYS A 226 8.92 -10.49 -15.80
C LYS A 226 9.02 -11.91 -15.33
N PHE A 227 7.94 -12.43 -14.81
CA PHE A 227 7.82 -13.85 -14.54
C PHE A 227 7.32 -14.51 -15.82
N ASP A 228 8.17 -15.29 -16.45
CA ASP A 228 7.86 -16.08 -17.65
C ASP A 228 7.73 -17.54 -17.24
N PRO A 229 6.50 -18.05 -17.02
CA PRO A 229 6.27 -19.46 -16.69
C PRO A 229 6.23 -20.37 -17.94
N GLY A 230 6.76 -19.89 -19.09
CA GLY A 230 6.87 -20.72 -20.31
C GLY A 230 5.63 -20.74 -21.21
N ASP A 231 4.63 -19.90 -20.94
CA ASP A 231 3.47 -19.75 -21.83
C ASP A 231 3.05 -18.26 -21.91
N SER A 232 2.45 -17.91 -23.02
CA SER A 232 2.24 -16.59 -23.65
C SER A 232 1.81 -15.37 -22.80
N ASP A 233 1.64 -15.47 -21.48
CA ASP A 233 1.27 -14.36 -20.61
C ASP A 233 2.38 -14.02 -19.59
N SER A 234 3.28 -13.11 -19.96
CA SER A 234 4.29 -12.59 -19.05
C SER A 234 3.67 -11.65 -18.02
N THR A 235 3.61 -12.07 -16.76
CA THR A 235 3.18 -11.20 -15.65
C THR A 235 4.37 -10.39 -15.15
N THR A 236 4.26 -9.06 -15.16
CA THR A 236 5.28 -8.18 -14.60
C THR A 236 4.98 -7.96 -13.10
N THR A 237 5.89 -8.41 -12.26
CA THR A 237 5.80 -8.25 -10.80
C THR A 237 6.81 -7.20 -10.32
N VAL A 238 6.39 -6.35 -9.39
CA VAL A 238 7.29 -5.37 -8.76
C VAL A 238 7.95 -6.03 -7.55
N ILE A 239 9.27 -6.04 -7.54
CA ILE A 239 10.06 -6.64 -6.46
C ILE A 239 10.97 -5.58 -5.86
N PRO A 240 10.87 -5.32 -4.53
CA PRO A 240 11.75 -4.40 -3.84
C PRO A 240 13.10 -5.04 -3.52
N TYR A 241 14.18 -4.31 -3.78
CA TYR A 241 15.55 -4.68 -3.47
C TYR A 241 16.17 -3.65 -2.53
N GLU A 242 16.75 -4.15 -1.43
CA GLU A 242 17.52 -3.35 -0.48
C GLU A 242 18.92 -3.12 -1.06
N LEU A 243 19.24 -1.88 -1.36
CA LEU A 243 20.56 -1.48 -1.87
C LEU A 243 21.52 -1.07 -0.75
N TYR A 244 20.97 -0.56 0.35
CA TYR A 244 21.70 -0.14 1.54
C TYR A 244 20.84 -0.35 2.78
N SER A 245 21.50 -0.69 3.89
CA SER A 245 20.83 -0.84 5.19
C SER A 245 21.82 -0.50 6.33
N ASP A 246 21.36 0.32 7.27
CA ASP A 246 22.05 0.59 8.55
C ASP A 246 20.99 0.58 9.68
N ALA A 247 21.32 -0.08 10.78
CA ALA A 247 20.42 -0.24 11.90
C ALA A 247 20.99 0.35 13.19
N ARG A 248 20.16 1.03 13.96
CA ARG A 248 20.48 1.61 15.26
C ARG A 248 19.42 1.20 16.27
N THR A 249 19.84 0.96 17.49
CA THR A 249 18.97 0.70 18.62
C THR A 249 19.03 1.82 19.63
N ALA A 250 17.88 2.18 20.19
CA ALA A 250 17.75 3.15 21.26
C ALA A 250 16.94 2.53 22.41
N SER A 251 17.43 2.70 23.63
CA SER A 251 16.70 2.27 24.82
C SER A 251 15.49 3.16 25.03
N GLY A 252 14.30 2.56 25.18
CA GLY A 252 13.07 3.28 25.44
C GLY A 252 13.09 4.01 26.78
N GLY A 253 12.45 5.16 26.87
CA GLY A 253 12.30 5.94 28.11
C GLY A 253 12.43 7.45 27.94
N THR A 254 12.97 7.93 26.83
CA THR A 254 13.04 9.38 26.52
C THR A 254 11.94 9.80 25.56
N LEU A 255 11.37 10.99 25.79
CA LEU A 255 10.29 11.56 24.95
C LEU A 255 10.71 11.82 23.50
N ASP A 256 12.01 12.10 23.26
CA ASP A 256 12.57 12.39 21.94
C ASP A 256 13.74 11.44 21.68
N MET A 257 13.54 10.50 20.77
CA MET A 257 14.61 9.58 20.37
C MET A 257 15.29 10.06 19.11
N ARG A 258 16.57 10.42 19.24
CA ARG A 258 17.42 10.86 18.14
C ARG A 258 18.09 9.64 17.50
N PHE A 259 17.94 9.54 16.20
CA PHE A 259 18.68 8.59 15.37
C PHE A 259 19.56 9.35 14.39
N SER A 260 20.79 8.86 14.23
CA SER A 260 21.81 9.47 13.38
C SER A 260 22.42 8.39 12.49
N PHE A 261 22.40 8.60 11.17
CA PHE A 261 22.91 7.67 10.17
C PHE A 261 23.84 8.39 9.20
N PRO A 262 25.07 7.89 8.96
CA PRO A 262 25.91 8.40 7.89
C PRO A 262 25.32 7.97 6.54
N LEU A 263 25.05 8.92 5.65
CA LEU A 263 24.61 8.60 4.29
C LEU A 263 25.83 8.34 3.38
N PRO A 264 25.82 7.26 2.57
CA PRO A 264 26.89 7.03 1.60
C PRO A 264 26.94 8.17 0.57
N GLY A 265 28.15 8.61 0.21
CA GLY A 265 28.32 9.71 -0.74
C GLY A 265 28.02 9.32 -2.19
N ASP A 266 28.15 8.04 -2.52
CA ASP A 266 27.94 7.43 -3.83
C ASP A 266 26.62 6.62 -3.92
N GLY A 267 25.76 6.76 -2.92
CA GLY A 267 24.46 6.08 -2.88
C GLY A 267 23.48 6.62 -3.91
N PRO A 268 22.42 5.85 -4.24
CA PRO A 268 21.36 6.34 -5.09
C PRO A 268 20.49 7.39 -4.37
N ALA A 269 20.14 8.45 -5.07
CA ALA A 269 19.21 9.46 -4.58
C ALA A 269 17.77 8.95 -4.65
N THR A 270 16.88 9.52 -3.82
CA THR A 270 15.43 9.30 -3.95
C THR A 270 14.96 9.75 -5.32
N ASN A 271 14.18 8.87 -5.96
CA ASN A 271 13.55 9.12 -7.25
C ASN A 271 12.21 8.38 -7.30
N LEU A 272 11.17 9.00 -6.77
CA LEU A 272 9.80 8.47 -6.75
C LEU A 272 9.01 8.81 -8.01
N GLY A 273 9.53 9.74 -8.81
CA GLY A 273 8.92 10.20 -10.07
C GLY A 273 9.21 9.30 -11.26
N GLU A 274 10.28 8.52 -11.23
CA GLU A 274 10.66 7.56 -12.28
C GLU A 274 10.22 6.14 -11.95
N ARG A 275 10.26 5.26 -12.93
CA ARG A 275 9.92 3.86 -12.76
C ARG A 275 11.01 2.97 -13.37
N PRO A 276 11.55 2.05 -12.60
CA PRO A 276 11.23 1.73 -11.19
C PRO A 276 11.68 2.84 -10.22
N PRO A 277 10.93 3.09 -9.14
CA PRO A 277 11.30 4.09 -8.15
C PRO A 277 12.45 3.59 -7.27
N THR A 278 13.28 4.55 -6.82
CA THR A 278 14.28 4.35 -5.77
C THR A 278 13.97 5.32 -4.64
N TYR A 279 14.01 4.85 -3.39
CA TYR A 279 13.68 5.69 -2.25
C TYR A 279 14.42 5.26 -0.99
N TRP A 280 14.56 6.21 -0.09
CA TRP A 280 15.06 5.97 1.25
C TRP A 280 13.90 5.92 2.24
N GLU A 281 13.99 4.99 3.16
CA GLU A 281 13.01 4.81 4.20
C GLU A 281 13.67 4.54 5.55
N LEU A 282 12.98 4.95 6.60
CA LEU A 282 13.32 4.63 7.97
C LEU A 282 12.22 3.73 8.52
N GLU A 283 12.57 2.51 8.86
CA GLU A 283 11.70 1.60 9.59
C GLU A 283 12.02 1.69 11.07
N ILE A 284 11.00 1.90 11.88
CA ILE A 284 11.10 1.89 13.34
C ILE A 284 10.26 0.76 13.88
N GLU A 285 10.91 -0.16 14.57
CA GLU A 285 10.30 -1.35 15.17
C GLU A 285 10.51 -1.32 16.68
N ALA A 286 9.53 -1.81 17.42
CA ALA A 286 9.68 -2.09 18.85
C ALA A 286 8.87 -3.31 19.24
N GLU A 287 9.47 -4.22 19.98
CA GLU A 287 8.79 -5.35 20.56
C GLU A 287 7.93 -4.92 21.73
N ALA A 288 6.71 -5.37 21.76
CA ALA A 288 5.78 -5.09 22.84
C ALA A 288 4.83 -6.26 23.08
N PRO A 289 4.39 -6.50 24.33
CA PRO A 289 3.44 -7.57 24.62
C PRO A 289 2.17 -7.45 23.78
N GLY A 290 1.85 -8.48 23.01
CA GLY A 290 0.65 -8.58 22.15
C GLY A 290 0.89 -8.13 20.72
N VAL A 291 0.86 -6.85 20.42
CA VAL A 291 1.08 -6.33 19.05
C VAL A 291 2.31 -5.44 19.04
N ASP A 292 3.30 -5.79 18.22
CA ASP A 292 4.52 -5.02 18.04
C ASP A 292 4.25 -3.69 17.34
N TYR A 293 5.07 -2.69 17.64
CA TYR A 293 5.10 -1.45 16.87
C TYR A 293 5.97 -1.62 15.63
N ALA A 294 5.48 -1.23 14.48
CA ALA A 294 6.25 -1.14 13.25
C ALA A 294 5.71 0.00 12.39
N ALA A 295 6.59 0.94 12.05
CA ALA A 295 6.26 2.09 11.21
C ALA A 295 7.36 2.34 10.20
N ILE A 296 6.98 2.72 8.98
CA ILE A 296 7.89 3.05 7.89
C ILE A 296 7.66 4.51 7.51
N PHE A 297 8.76 5.28 7.41
CA PHE A 297 8.78 6.68 7.05
C PHE A 297 9.61 6.86 5.80
N LEU A 298 9.04 7.41 4.74
CA LEU A 298 9.81 7.82 3.57
C LEU A 298 10.66 9.04 3.90
N LEU A 299 11.90 9.07 3.39
CA LEU A 299 12.87 10.12 3.67
C LEU A 299 13.32 10.85 2.39
N PRO A 300 13.42 12.20 2.43
CA PRO A 300 13.87 13.03 1.30
C PRO A 300 15.41 13.06 1.21
N VAL A 301 16.02 11.99 0.66
CA VAL A 301 17.47 11.90 0.49
C VAL A 301 17.83 12.12 -0.97
N TYR A 302 18.62 13.16 -1.26
CA TYR A 302 18.97 13.57 -2.62
C TYR A 302 20.47 13.74 -2.81
N SER A 303 20.95 13.71 -4.05
CA SER A 303 22.33 14.07 -4.38
C SER A 303 22.52 15.58 -4.32
N ARG A 304 23.72 16.03 -3.97
CA ARG A 304 24.09 17.42 -4.23
C ARG A 304 24.02 17.65 -5.75
N SER A 305 23.28 18.66 -6.17
CA SER A 305 23.38 19.14 -7.54
C SER A 305 24.85 19.49 -7.78
N SER A 306 25.50 18.81 -8.74
CA SER A 306 26.81 19.25 -9.20
C SER A 306 26.58 20.56 -9.92
N ALA A 307 26.89 21.66 -9.23
CA ALA A 307 26.92 23.02 -9.81
C ALA A 307 27.93 23.12 -10.92
#